data_1a4ecb4d640cf54c0346e3a6b60b91de
#
_entry.id   1a4ecb4d640cf54c0346e3a6b60b91de
#
_cell.length_a   1.000
_cell.length_b   1.000
_cell.length_c   1.000
_cell.angle_alpha   90.00
_cell.angle_beta   90.00
_cell.angle_gamma   90.00
#
_symmetry.space_group_name_H-M   'P 1'
#
loop_
_entity.id
_entity.type
_entity.pdbx_description
1 polymer ?
#
loop_
_entity_poly.entity_id
_entity_poly.type
_entity_poly.pdbx_seq_one_letter_code
_entity_poly.pdbx_strand_id
1 'polypeptide(L)'
;MLKAIGFTDEDLAKPLIGVATTWIETMPCNINQRELAEHVKAGVRSAGGTPMEFNTIAISDGVTMGTEGMKTSLVSREVIADSIELVTRGNGFDGLIVLVGCDKTIPGGVMALARLNVPGAVLYGGSIMPGNFQGHEVTIQDVFEAVGAHAAGRMTDKEFKTLEDTACPGAGACGGQFTANTMAIVCEALGVSALGSGSVPALDPRKPEVARAVGEQVVQLVKSKTM
;
A
#
# COMPACT_ATOMS: atom_id res chain seq x y z
N MET A 1 14.68 5.39 -26.79
CA MET A 1 13.81 4.26 -26.36
C MET A 1 12.57 4.75 -25.64
N LEU A 2 12.65 5.66 -24.63
CA LEU A 2 11.46 6.18 -23.94
C LEU A 2 10.45 6.87 -24.86
N LYS A 3 10.91 7.54 -25.92
CA LYS A 3 10.02 8.11 -26.96
C LYS A 3 9.18 7.07 -27.69
N ALA A 4 9.64 5.82 -27.80
CA ALA A 4 8.89 4.74 -28.43
C ALA A 4 7.64 4.32 -27.64
N ILE A 5 7.59 4.61 -26.36
CA ILE A 5 6.47 4.35 -25.45
C ILE A 5 5.70 5.64 -25.05
N GLY A 6 5.91 6.72 -25.80
CA GLY A 6 5.10 7.93 -25.73
C GLY A 6 5.66 9.11 -24.95
N PHE A 7 6.84 9.00 -24.31
CA PHE A 7 7.47 10.14 -23.64
C PHE A 7 8.04 11.15 -24.65
N THR A 8 7.85 12.43 -24.39
CA THR A 8 8.38 13.54 -25.17
C THR A 8 9.70 14.06 -24.57
N ASP A 9 10.41 14.91 -25.31
CA ASP A 9 11.59 15.62 -24.76
C ASP A 9 11.21 16.50 -23.57
N GLU A 10 10.03 17.09 -23.61
CA GLU A 10 9.50 17.89 -22.49
C GLU A 10 9.28 17.04 -21.24
N ASP A 11 8.72 15.84 -21.39
CA ASP A 11 8.51 14.93 -20.26
C ASP A 11 9.84 14.49 -19.64
N LEU A 12 10.84 14.21 -20.47
CA LEU A 12 12.15 13.75 -20.01
C LEU A 12 13.02 14.87 -19.42
N ALA A 13 12.64 16.15 -19.63
CA ALA A 13 13.28 17.29 -19.00
C ALA A 13 12.72 17.64 -17.62
N LYS A 14 11.59 17.05 -17.23
CA LYS A 14 10.97 17.18 -15.90
C LYS A 14 11.56 16.20 -14.90
N PRO A 15 11.41 16.44 -13.59
CA PRO A 15 11.75 15.43 -12.60
C PRO A 15 11.06 14.09 -12.88
N LEU A 16 11.81 13.01 -12.90
CA LEU A 16 11.32 11.65 -13.12
C LEU A 16 10.97 11.02 -11.77
N ILE A 17 9.69 10.74 -11.55
CA ILE A 17 9.20 10.20 -10.28
C ILE A 17 8.81 8.74 -10.45
N GLY A 18 9.54 7.84 -9.79
CA GLY A 18 9.15 6.43 -9.69
C GLY A 18 7.87 6.28 -8.87
N VAL A 19 6.92 5.50 -9.37
CA VAL A 19 5.69 5.14 -8.65
C VAL A 19 5.69 3.62 -8.52
N ALA A 20 6.18 3.15 -7.39
CA ALA A 20 6.25 1.73 -7.08
C ALA A 20 4.93 1.26 -6.49
N THR A 21 4.32 0.23 -7.05
CA THR A 21 3.13 -0.41 -6.50
C THR A 21 3.45 -1.81 -6.00
N THR A 22 2.76 -2.24 -4.96
CA THR A 22 2.73 -3.63 -4.50
C THR A 22 1.37 -4.27 -4.83
N TRP A 23 0.77 -3.84 -5.94
CA TRP A 23 -0.52 -4.34 -6.41
C TRP A 23 -0.45 -5.82 -6.79
N ILE A 24 -1.45 -6.55 -6.36
CA ILE A 24 -1.66 -7.96 -6.71
C ILE A 24 -3.15 -8.30 -6.51
N GLU A 25 -3.71 -9.17 -7.34
CA GLU A 25 -5.13 -9.55 -7.24
C GLU A 25 -5.46 -10.42 -6.03
N THR A 26 -4.47 -11.10 -5.47
CA THR A 26 -4.67 -12.07 -4.37
C THR A 26 -4.73 -11.43 -2.98
N MET A 27 -4.60 -10.09 -2.89
CA MET A 27 -4.51 -9.39 -1.59
C MET A 27 -5.52 -8.25 -1.51
N PRO A 28 -6.54 -8.35 -0.65
CA PRO A 28 -7.43 -7.21 -0.35
C PRO A 28 -6.69 -5.95 0.06
N CYS A 29 -5.59 -6.10 0.80
CA CYS A 29 -4.76 -4.98 1.28
C CYS A 29 -4.16 -4.13 0.15
N ASN A 30 -3.96 -4.71 -1.05
CA ASN A 30 -3.18 -4.11 -2.12
C ASN A 30 -3.98 -3.94 -3.42
N ILE A 31 -5.20 -4.50 -3.49
CA ILE A 31 -5.99 -4.54 -4.71
C ILE A 31 -6.35 -3.15 -5.26
N ASN A 32 -6.52 -2.16 -4.38
CA ASN A 32 -6.85 -0.78 -4.75
C ASN A 32 -5.64 0.05 -5.24
N GLN A 33 -4.43 -0.47 -5.13
CA GLN A 33 -3.23 0.32 -5.44
C GLN A 33 -3.09 0.68 -6.91
N ARG A 34 -3.63 -0.14 -7.83
CA ARG A 34 -3.64 0.18 -9.27
C ARG A 34 -4.44 1.45 -9.55
N GLU A 35 -5.60 1.60 -8.91
CA GLU A 35 -6.42 2.81 -9.01
C GLU A 35 -5.73 4.01 -8.32
N LEU A 36 -5.22 3.81 -7.12
CA LEU A 36 -4.50 4.86 -6.39
C LEU A 36 -3.27 5.36 -7.14
N ALA A 37 -2.56 4.48 -7.87
CA ALA A 37 -1.43 4.88 -8.70
C ALA A 37 -1.81 5.89 -9.79
N GLU A 38 -3.01 5.79 -10.38
CA GLU A 38 -3.48 6.79 -11.34
C GLU A 38 -3.65 8.17 -10.69
N HIS A 39 -4.17 8.23 -9.47
CA HIS A 39 -4.30 9.49 -8.72
C HIS A 39 -2.93 10.06 -8.33
N VAL A 40 -2.00 9.23 -7.89
CA VAL A 40 -0.60 9.64 -7.63
C VAL A 40 0.03 10.22 -8.89
N LYS A 41 -0.09 9.51 -10.03
CA LYS A 41 0.46 9.97 -11.31
C LYS A 41 -0.17 11.29 -11.77
N ALA A 42 -1.47 11.48 -11.54
CA ALA A 42 -2.14 12.74 -11.80
C ALA A 42 -1.55 13.89 -10.96
N GLY A 43 -1.29 13.65 -9.67
CA GLY A 43 -0.63 14.60 -8.78
C GLY A 43 0.79 14.94 -9.22
N VAL A 44 1.58 13.93 -9.59
CA VAL A 44 2.94 14.14 -10.12
C VAL A 44 2.91 15.03 -11.37
N ARG A 45 2.00 14.74 -12.31
CA ARG A 45 1.88 15.55 -13.55
C ARG A 45 1.43 16.98 -13.26
N SER A 46 0.45 17.18 -12.37
CA SER A 46 -0.05 18.52 -12.01
C SER A 46 1.02 19.38 -11.37
N ALA A 47 1.94 18.78 -10.61
CA ALA A 47 3.08 19.47 -10.02
C ALA A 47 4.29 19.65 -10.98
N GLY A 48 4.17 19.19 -12.25
CA GLY A 48 5.20 19.33 -13.27
C GLY A 48 6.35 18.32 -13.14
N GLY A 49 6.05 17.10 -12.73
CA GLY A 49 6.91 15.93 -12.79
C GLY A 49 6.43 14.91 -13.84
N THR A 50 7.26 13.94 -14.18
CA THR A 50 6.94 12.84 -15.06
C THR A 50 6.88 11.54 -14.25
N PRO A 51 5.70 10.94 -14.04
CA PRO A 51 5.57 9.70 -13.28
C PRO A 51 5.92 8.49 -14.15
N MET A 52 6.64 7.55 -13.55
CA MET A 52 6.98 6.26 -14.15
C MET A 52 6.58 5.14 -13.19
N GLU A 53 5.48 4.47 -13.50
CA GLU A 53 4.94 3.38 -12.68
C GLU A 53 5.68 2.07 -12.93
N PHE A 54 5.92 1.35 -11.85
CA PHE A 54 6.38 -0.04 -11.87
C PHE A 54 5.81 -0.82 -10.70
N ASN A 55 5.83 -2.13 -10.79
CA ASN A 55 5.28 -3.02 -9.76
C ASN A 55 6.37 -3.90 -9.16
N THR A 56 6.24 -4.20 -7.88
CA THR A 56 7.01 -5.22 -7.17
C THR A 56 6.11 -6.30 -6.62
N ILE A 57 6.69 -7.37 -6.09
CA ILE A 57 5.95 -8.49 -5.51
C ILE A 57 5.23 -8.10 -4.22
N ALA A 58 4.23 -8.89 -3.85
CA ALA A 58 3.58 -8.81 -2.55
C ALA A 58 3.14 -10.19 -2.07
N ILE A 59 3.24 -10.43 -0.76
CA ILE A 59 2.72 -11.62 -0.07
C ILE A 59 1.84 -11.17 1.08
N SER A 60 0.66 -11.75 1.21
CA SER A 60 -0.27 -11.45 2.30
C SER A 60 -0.08 -12.41 3.45
N ASP A 61 0.28 -11.89 4.62
CA ASP A 61 0.33 -12.68 5.85
C ASP A 61 -1.05 -13.27 6.17
N GLY A 62 -2.11 -12.48 6.06
CA GLY A 62 -3.47 -12.94 6.37
C GLY A 62 -3.98 -14.06 5.46
N VAL A 63 -3.66 -14.01 4.17
CA VAL A 63 -4.07 -15.06 3.21
C VAL A 63 -3.22 -16.33 3.34
N THR A 64 -1.94 -16.18 3.67
CA THR A 64 -1.01 -17.32 3.76
C THR A 64 -0.91 -17.91 5.16
N MET A 65 -1.50 -17.28 6.16
CA MET A 65 -1.45 -17.72 7.56
C MET A 65 -1.92 -19.18 7.71
N GLY A 66 -1.15 -19.99 8.47
CA GLY A 66 -1.43 -21.40 8.66
C GLY A 66 -1.07 -22.31 7.49
N THR A 67 -0.51 -21.79 6.41
CA THR A 67 -0.04 -22.55 5.24
C THR A 67 1.48 -22.53 5.08
N GLU A 68 2.02 -23.39 4.21
CA GLU A 68 3.44 -23.33 3.82
C GLU A 68 3.82 -21.98 3.16
N GLY A 69 2.87 -21.32 2.52
CA GLY A 69 3.05 -19.99 1.91
C GLY A 69 3.49 -18.92 2.91
N MET A 70 3.12 -19.06 4.19
CA MET A 70 3.53 -18.11 5.23
C MET A 70 5.04 -18.01 5.40
N LYS A 71 5.79 -19.06 5.07
CA LYS A 71 7.26 -19.06 5.11
C LYS A 71 7.89 -18.07 4.14
N THR A 72 7.18 -17.69 3.08
CA THR A 72 7.65 -16.72 2.08
C THR A 72 7.38 -15.27 2.49
N SER A 73 6.48 -15.04 3.44
CA SER A 73 6.05 -13.71 3.86
C SER A 73 7.22 -12.84 4.34
N LEU A 74 7.98 -13.28 5.33
CA LEU A 74 9.09 -12.50 5.89
C LEU A 74 10.17 -12.20 4.85
N VAL A 75 10.50 -13.19 4.02
CA VAL A 75 11.52 -13.06 2.97
C VAL A 75 11.09 -12.04 1.90
N SER A 76 9.79 -11.95 1.62
CA SER A 76 9.26 -11.01 0.62
C SER A 76 9.62 -9.54 0.92
N ARG A 77 9.77 -9.16 2.18
CA ARG A 77 10.15 -7.82 2.59
C ARG A 77 11.48 -7.37 1.97
N GLU A 78 12.50 -8.24 2.00
CA GLU A 78 13.81 -7.95 1.42
C GLU A 78 13.72 -7.87 -0.11
N VAL A 79 13.02 -8.79 -0.74
CA VAL A 79 12.85 -8.81 -2.20
C VAL A 79 12.10 -7.57 -2.68
N ILE A 80 11.09 -7.11 -1.94
CA ILE A 80 10.38 -5.86 -2.22
C ILE A 80 11.36 -4.68 -2.17
N ALA A 81 12.13 -4.56 -1.09
CA ALA A 81 13.10 -3.49 -0.93
C ALA A 81 14.15 -3.51 -2.05
N ASP A 82 14.73 -4.67 -2.34
CA ASP A 82 15.76 -4.84 -3.36
C ASP A 82 15.23 -4.51 -4.75
N SER A 83 14.03 -4.99 -5.10
CA SER A 83 13.45 -4.74 -6.43
C SER A 83 13.14 -3.26 -6.65
N ILE A 84 12.61 -2.56 -5.65
CA ILE A 84 12.35 -1.11 -5.72
C ILE A 84 13.67 -0.35 -5.86
N GLU A 85 14.68 -0.70 -5.07
CA GLU A 85 16.00 -0.07 -5.15
C GLU A 85 16.63 -0.25 -6.52
N LEU A 86 16.62 -1.47 -7.07
CA LEU A 86 17.17 -1.78 -8.39
C LEU A 86 16.49 -0.99 -9.50
N VAL A 87 15.16 -0.95 -9.51
CA VAL A 87 14.40 -0.22 -10.55
C VAL A 87 14.65 1.29 -10.44
N THR A 88 14.65 1.84 -9.23
CA THR A 88 14.84 3.27 -9.00
C THR A 88 16.25 3.71 -9.42
N ARG A 89 17.30 2.98 -9.00
CA ARG A 89 18.68 3.27 -9.41
C ARG A 89 18.92 3.04 -10.91
N GLY A 90 18.38 1.94 -11.44
CA GLY A 90 18.57 1.56 -12.84
C GLY A 90 17.95 2.54 -13.84
N ASN A 91 16.85 3.20 -13.45
CA ASN A 91 16.17 4.21 -14.26
C ASN A 91 16.54 5.65 -13.90
N GLY A 92 17.30 5.86 -12.84
CA GLY A 92 17.75 7.19 -12.42
C GLY A 92 16.60 8.10 -12.01
N PHE A 93 15.62 7.61 -11.24
CA PHE A 93 14.51 8.44 -10.78
C PHE A 93 14.98 9.49 -9.77
N ASP A 94 14.47 10.71 -9.92
CA ASP A 94 14.79 11.85 -9.04
C ASP A 94 14.04 11.78 -7.70
N GLY A 95 12.94 11.05 -7.67
CA GLY A 95 12.13 10.82 -6.47
C GLY A 95 11.31 9.53 -6.58
N LEU A 96 10.78 9.09 -5.45
CA LEU A 96 10.07 7.81 -5.36
C LEU A 96 8.80 7.91 -4.50
N ILE A 97 7.71 7.35 -5.00
CA ILE A 97 6.48 7.13 -4.23
C ILE A 97 6.24 5.63 -4.18
N VAL A 98 6.05 5.07 -2.97
CA VAL A 98 5.82 3.64 -2.78
C VAL A 98 4.41 3.42 -2.23
N LEU A 99 3.56 2.78 -3.03
CA LEU A 99 2.22 2.37 -2.61
C LEU A 99 2.30 1.01 -1.94
N VAL A 100 1.82 0.94 -0.72
CA VAL A 100 1.92 -0.23 0.17
C VAL A 100 0.61 -0.47 0.91
N GLY A 101 0.37 -1.69 1.38
CA GLY A 101 -0.90 -1.98 2.04
C GLY A 101 -0.87 -3.11 3.08
N CYS A 102 0.22 -3.85 3.21
CA CYS A 102 0.24 -5.06 4.02
C CYS A 102 1.50 -5.16 4.88
N ASP A 103 1.52 -6.15 5.74
CA ASP A 103 2.49 -6.43 6.80
C ASP A 103 3.95 -6.31 6.35
N LYS A 104 4.31 -6.87 5.20
CA LYS A 104 5.68 -6.87 4.68
C LYS A 104 5.93 -5.83 3.59
N THR A 105 4.87 -5.39 2.90
CA THR A 105 5.01 -4.39 1.83
C THR A 105 5.35 -3.00 2.37
N ILE A 106 4.79 -2.63 3.54
CA ILE A 106 5.08 -1.34 4.17
C ILE A 106 6.56 -1.26 4.61
N PRO A 107 7.08 -2.16 5.46
CA PRO A 107 8.48 -2.09 5.84
C PRO A 107 9.44 -2.29 4.65
N GLY A 108 9.08 -3.12 3.66
CA GLY A 108 9.87 -3.26 2.42
C GLY A 108 10.00 -1.94 1.67
N GLY A 109 8.89 -1.20 1.52
CA GLY A 109 8.89 0.13 0.90
C GLY A 109 9.71 1.16 1.67
N VAL A 110 9.58 1.19 3.01
CA VAL A 110 10.37 2.07 3.89
C VAL A 110 11.86 1.74 3.79
N MET A 111 12.23 0.47 3.79
CA MET A 111 13.62 0.02 3.62
C MET A 111 14.21 0.50 2.28
N ALA A 112 13.46 0.38 1.20
CA ALA A 112 13.88 0.86 -0.12
C ALA A 112 14.14 2.37 -0.11
N LEU A 113 13.22 3.17 0.44
CA LEU A 113 13.40 4.63 0.56
C LEU A 113 14.63 4.97 1.39
N ALA A 114 14.82 4.31 2.55
CA ALA A 114 15.97 4.55 3.42
C ALA A 114 17.32 4.21 2.75
N ARG A 115 17.36 3.12 1.95
CA ARG A 115 18.59 2.71 1.22
C ARG A 115 18.88 3.64 0.04
N LEU A 116 17.84 4.12 -0.64
CA LEU A 116 17.98 4.99 -1.80
C LEU A 116 18.40 6.40 -1.41
N ASN A 117 17.91 6.89 -0.28
CA ASN A 117 18.13 8.26 0.19
C ASN A 117 17.82 9.31 -0.89
N VAL A 118 16.65 9.16 -1.54
CA VAL A 118 16.09 10.13 -2.50
C VAL A 118 14.82 10.75 -1.93
N PRO A 119 14.41 11.94 -2.36
CA PRO A 119 13.13 12.52 -1.99
C PRO A 119 12.00 11.53 -2.29
N GLY A 120 11.15 11.25 -1.31
CA GLY A 120 10.10 10.27 -1.54
C GLY A 120 9.08 10.19 -0.42
N ALA A 121 8.05 9.38 -0.67
CA ALA A 121 6.98 9.14 0.30
C ALA A 121 6.43 7.72 0.19
N VAL A 122 5.92 7.23 1.32
CA VAL A 122 5.09 6.03 1.40
C VAL A 122 3.63 6.45 1.37
N LEU A 123 2.84 5.84 0.49
CA LEU A 123 1.39 5.95 0.48
C LEU A 123 0.78 4.62 0.94
N TYR A 124 0.17 4.63 2.11
CA TYR A 124 -0.59 3.50 2.62
C TYR A 124 -1.94 3.38 1.90
N GLY A 125 -2.28 2.19 1.40
CA GLY A 125 -3.54 1.91 0.69
C GLY A 125 -4.81 2.12 1.52
N GLY A 126 -4.69 2.06 2.83
CA GLY A 126 -5.78 2.26 3.79
C GLY A 126 -6.29 0.97 4.41
N SER A 127 -6.97 1.09 5.56
CA SER A 127 -7.65 -0.01 6.22
C SER A 127 -8.93 -0.41 5.48
N ILE A 128 -9.33 -1.68 5.63
CA ILE A 128 -10.61 -2.19 5.16
C ILE A 128 -11.76 -1.58 5.99
N MET A 129 -12.92 -1.42 5.38
CA MET A 129 -14.14 -1.05 6.11
C MET A 129 -14.61 -2.23 6.97
N PRO A 130 -15.28 -1.98 8.11
CA PRO A 130 -15.91 -3.06 8.87
C PRO A 130 -17.01 -3.71 8.08
N GLY A 131 -17.20 -5.01 8.29
CA GLY A 131 -18.35 -5.74 7.83
C GLY A 131 -19.54 -5.60 8.79
N ASN A 132 -20.61 -6.33 8.53
CA ASN A 132 -21.77 -6.39 9.43
C ASN A 132 -22.19 -7.84 9.64
N PHE A 133 -22.29 -8.24 10.90
CA PHE A 133 -22.82 -9.52 11.30
C PHE A 133 -23.86 -9.34 12.39
N GLN A 134 -25.10 -9.78 12.13
CA GLN A 134 -26.24 -9.68 13.07
C GLN A 134 -26.50 -8.26 13.60
N GLY A 135 -26.25 -7.22 12.77
CA GLY A 135 -26.45 -5.82 13.14
C GLY A 135 -25.28 -5.16 13.87
N HIS A 136 -24.17 -5.87 14.05
CA HIS A 136 -22.93 -5.34 14.65
C HIS A 136 -21.82 -5.19 13.62
N GLU A 137 -20.99 -4.16 13.77
CA GLU A 137 -19.75 -4.04 13.01
C GLU A 137 -18.77 -5.14 13.41
N VAL A 138 -18.17 -5.79 12.41
CA VAL A 138 -17.20 -6.88 12.58
C VAL A 138 -16.02 -6.71 11.65
N THR A 139 -14.90 -7.29 12.08
CA THR A 139 -13.62 -7.26 11.34
C THR A 139 -13.01 -8.66 11.28
N ILE A 140 -11.84 -8.78 10.70
CA ILE A 140 -11.07 -10.03 10.71
C ILE A 140 -10.78 -10.55 12.13
N GLN A 141 -10.70 -9.67 13.14
CA GLN A 141 -10.52 -10.08 14.52
C GLN A 141 -11.68 -10.94 15.01
N ASP A 142 -12.91 -10.54 14.67
CA ASP A 142 -14.10 -11.29 15.05
C ASP A 142 -14.11 -12.70 14.43
N VAL A 143 -13.59 -12.83 13.20
CA VAL A 143 -13.41 -14.15 12.56
C VAL A 143 -12.40 -15.01 13.30
N PHE A 144 -11.28 -14.45 13.75
CA PHE A 144 -10.29 -15.19 14.55
C PHE A 144 -10.89 -15.66 15.89
N GLU A 145 -11.66 -14.81 16.56
CA GLU A 145 -12.35 -15.17 17.80
C GLU A 145 -13.43 -16.24 17.56
N ALA A 146 -14.13 -16.15 16.42
CA ALA A 146 -15.14 -17.10 16.02
C ALA A 146 -14.61 -18.51 15.78
N VAL A 147 -13.36 -18.68 15.34
CA VAL A 147 -12.71 -19.99 15.22
C VAL A 147 -12.71 -20.72 16.57
N GLY A 148 -12.36 -20.01 17.64
CA GLY A 148 -12.38 -20.56 19.00
C GLY A 148 -13.81 -20.82 19.51
N ALA A 149 -14.76 -19.94 19.21
CA ALA A 149 -16.15 -20.11 19.59
C ALA A 149 -16.80 -21.32 18.89
N HIS A 150 -16.54 -21.47 17.58
CA HIS A 150 -17.01 -22.59 16.78
C HIS A 150 -16.43 -23.92 17.28
N ALA A 151 -15.11 -23.98 17.49
CA ALA A 151 -14.45 -25.18 18.02
C ALA A 151 -14.98 -25.60 19.42
N ALA A 152 -15.42 -24.64 20.21
CA ALA A 152 -16.04 -24.89 21.53
C ALA A 152 -17.56 -25.17 21.45
N GLY A 153 -18.16 -25.27 20.25
CA GLY A 153 -19.57 -25.53 20.04
C GLY A 153 -20.51 -24.39 20.43
N ARG A 154 -19.97 -23.16 20.55
CA ARG A 154 -20.76 -21.96 20.89
C ARG A 154 -21.24 -21.18 19.66
N MET A 155 -20.83 -21.58 18.47
CA MET A 155 -21.22 -21.01 17.18
C MET A 155 -21.52 -22.15 16.21
N THR A 156 -22.59 -22.03 15.44
CA THR A 156 -22.95 -23.01 14.41
C THR A 156 -22.13 -22.81 13.14
N ASP A 157 -22.00 -23.85 12.31
CA ASP A 157 -21.34 -23.78 10.99
C ASP A 157 -21.91 -22.65 10.13
N LYS A 158 -23.24 -22.45 10.17
CA LYS A 158 -23.91 -21.42 9.39
C LYS A 158 -23.55 -20.00 9.86
N GLU A 159 -23.52 -19.78 11.16
CA GLU A 159 -23.13 -18.48 11.74
C GLU A 159 -21.67 -18.18 11.43
N PHE A 160 -20.78 -19.17 11.63
CA PHE A 160 -19.36 -19.03 11.34
C PHE A 160 -19.12 -18.67 9.86
N LYS A 161 -19.76 -19.40 8.95
CA LYS A 161 -19.70 -19.10 7.50
C LYS A 161 -20.24 -17.74 7.15
N THR A 162 -21.35 -17.30 7.76
CA THR A 162 -21.91 -15.99 7.52
C THR A 162 -20.97 -14.87 7.99
N LEU A 163 -20.34 -15.05 9.15
CA LEU A 163 -19.34 -14.10 9.67
C LEU A 163 -18.14 -14.01 8.74
N GLU A 164 -17.58 -15.16 8.32
CA GLU A 164 -16.47 -15.22 7.35
C GLU A 164 -16.79 -14.44 6.06
N ASP A 165 -18.00 -14.62 5.52
CA ASP A 165 -18.42 -14.00 4.26
C ASP A 165 -18.66 -12.48 4.38
N THR A 166 -18.90 -11.96 5.58
CA THR A 166 -19.32 -10.56 5.78
C THR A 166 -18.30 -9.67 6.49
N ALA A 167 -17.32 -10.25 7.19
CA ALA A 167 -16.42 -9.48 8.07
C ALA A 167 -15.43 -8.58 7.33
N CYS A 168 -15.07 -8.91 6.09
CA CYS A 168 -14.03 -8.20 5.33
C CYS A 168 -14.55 -7.73 3.96
N PRO A 169 -15.36 -6.66 3.90
CA PRO A 169 -15.98 -6.20 2.66
C PRO A 169 -15.01 -5.31 1.84
N GLY A 170 -14.57 -5.80 0.68
CA GLY A 170 -13.85 -4.99 -0.30
C GLY A 170 -12.34 -4.89 -0.08
N ALA A 171 -11.78 -3.73 -0.45
CA ALA A 171 -10.34 -3.48 -0.41
C ALA A 171 -9.89 -2.88 0.93
N GLY A 172 -8.63 -3.12 1.29
CA GLY A 172 -7.97 -2.53 2.43
C GLY A 172 -7.20 -3.53 3.28
N ALA A 173 -6.30 -3.03 4.11
CA ALA A 173 -5.59 -3.82 5.10
C ALA A 173 -6.51 -4.17 6.28
N CYS A 174 -6.15 -5.21 7.03
CA CYS A 174 -6.94 -5.70 8.15
C CYS A 174 -7.51 -4.59 9.04
N GLY A 175 -8.82 -4.68 9.35
CA GLY A 175 -9.55 -3.70 10.17
C GLY A 175 -9.22 -3.81 11.66
N GLY A 176 -7.97 -3.67 12.02
CA GLY A 176 -7.48 -3.70 13.39
C GLY A 176 -6.10 -3.07 13.48
N GLN A 177 -5.65 -2.74 14.70
CA GLN A 177 -4.34 -2.15 14.93
C GLN A 177 -3.25 -3.23 14.90
N PHE A 178 -3.22 -3.99 13.81
CA PHE A 178 -2.17 -4.96 13.49
C PHE A 178 -0.99 -4.27 12.84
N THR A 179 -0.07 -5.03 12.22
CA THR A 179 1.18 -4.50 11.68
C THR A 179 0.95 -3.40 10.64
N ALA A 180 0.02 -3.59 9.70
CA ALA A 180 -0.19 -2.64 8.60
C ALA A 180 -0.62 -1.25 9.11
N ASN A 181 -1.66 -1.18 9.96
CA ASN A 181 -2.12 0.09 10.51
C ASN A 181 -1.10 0.71 11.48
N THR A 182 -0.42 -0.11 12.28
CA THR A 182 0.68 0.36 13.15
C THR A 182 1.81 0.96 12.33
N MET A 183 2.25 0.28 11.27
CA MET A 183 3.31 0.80 10.40
C MET A 183 2.89 2.05 9.63
N ALA A 184 1.62 2.19 9.25
CA ALA A 184 1.11 3.41 8.64
C ALA A 184 1.30 4.62 9.57
N ILE A 185 0.95 4.47 10.86
CA ILE A 185 1.17 5.51 11.89
C ILE A 185 2.68 5.76 12.10
N VAL A 186 3.48 4.71 12.15
CA VAL A 186 4.95 4.84 12.26
C VAL A 186 5.53 5.62 11.08
N CYS A 187 5.06 5.37 9.84
CA CYS A 187 5.49 6.12 8.66
C CYS A 187 5.17 7.62 8.77
N GLU A 188 4.01 7.98 9.34
CA GLU A 188 3.68 9.37 9.62
C GLU A 188 4.60 9.97 10.69
N ALA A 189 4.85 9.24 11.78
CA ALA A 189 5.75 9.69 12.85
C ALA A 189 7.19 9.86 12.39
N LEU A 190 7.65 9.04 11.44
CA LEU A 190 8.97 9.15 10.81
C LEU A 190 9.04 10.25 9.74
N GLY A 191 7.91 10.84 9.36
CA GLY A 191 7.85 11.85 8.30
C GLY A 191 7.99 11.31 6.88
N VAL A 192 7.88 9.99 6.68
CA VAL A 192 7.91 9.37 5.34
C VAL A 192 6.52 9.19 4.72
N SER A 193 5.46 9.53 5.45
CA SER A 193 4.08 9.66 4.98
C SER A 193 3.49 10.99 5.42
N ALA A 194 2.58 11.53 4.63
CA ALA A 194 1.84 12.74 5.00
C ALA A 194 0.96 12.49 6.23
N LEU A 195 0.96 13.44 7.18
CA LEU A 195 0.14 13.35 8.40
C LEU A 195 -1.34 13.16 8.07
N GLY A 196 -1.98 12.20 8.72
CA GLY A 196 -3.38 11.87 8.55
C GLY A 196 -3.68 10.98 7.35
N SER A 197 -2.72 10.71 6.47
CA SER A 197 -2.93 9.88 5.26
C SER A 197 -3.19 8.40 5.58
N GLY A 198 -2.57 7.89 6.64
CA GLY A 198 -2.73 6.51 7.12
C GLY A 198 -4.08 6.23 7.78
N SER A 199 -4.75 7.28 8.27
CA SER A 199 -6.06 7.16 8.93
C SER A 199 -7.24 7.14 7.95
N VAL A 200 -7.00 7.34 6.64
CA VAL A 200 -8.06 7.32 5.62
C VAL A 200 -8.24 5.89 5.10
N PRO A 201 -9.43 5.27 5.30
CA PRO A 201 -9.70 3.92 4.83
C PRO A 201 -9.55 3.76 3.31
N ALA A 202 -9.36 2.51 2.85
CA ALA A 202 -9.09 2.21 1.45
C ALA A 202 -10.22 2.63 0.49
N LEU A 203 -11.46 2.51 0.93
CA LEU A 203 -12.66 2.85 0.14
C LEU A 203 -13.29 4.20 0.54
N ASP A 204 -12.61 5.00 1.37
CA ASP A 204 -13.07 6.34 1.72
C ASP A 204 -12.99 7.27 0.49
N PRO A 205 -14.04 8.06 0.20
CA PRO A 205 -14.04 9.00 -0.94
C PRO A 205 -12.88 10.00 -0.95
N ARG A 206 -12.24 10.24 0.19
CA ARG A 206 -11.06 11.13 0.30
C ARG A 206 -9.76 10.46 -0.14
N LYS A 207 -9.71 9.13 -0.24
CA LYS A 207 -8.46 8.39 -0.53
C LYS A 207 -7.82 8.76 -1.87
N PRO A 208 -8.57 8.97 -2.96
CA PRO A 208 -8.03 9.48 -4.22
C PRO A 208 -7.33 10.83 -4.10
N GLU A 209 -7.90 11.75 -3.32
CA GLU A 209 -7.29 13.08 -3.11
C GLU A 209 -6.00 12.99 -2.29
N VAL A 210 -5.97 12.14 -1.26
CA VAL A 210 -4.75 11.86 -0.50
C VAL A 210 -3.65 11.34 -1.43
N ALA A 211 -3.98 10.41 -2.32
CA ALA A 211 -3.03 9.84 -3.28
C ALA A 211 -2.48 10.93 -4.23
N ARG A 212 -3.35 11.79 -4.73
CA ARG A 212 -2.97 12.93 -5.58
C ARG A 212 -2.03 13.89 -4.86
N ALA A 213 -2.38 14.27 -3.63
CA ALA A 213 -1.58 15.19 -2.82
C ALA A 213 -0.17 14.65 -2.55
N VAL A 214 -0.02 13.34 -2.30
CA VAL A 214 1.30 12.71 -2.16
C VAL A 214 2.12 12.83 -3.44
N GLY A 215 1.49 12.66 -4.61
CA GLY A 215 2.13 12.87 -5.91
C GLY A 215 2.69 14.29 -6.06
N GLU A 216 1.88 15.28 -5.72
CA GLU A 216 2.26 16.70 -5.77
C GLU A 216 3.41 17.00 -4.79
N GLN A 217 3.31 16.50 -3.56
CA GLN A 217 4.30 16.71 -2.50
C GLN A 217 5.68 16.22 -2.88
N VAL A 218 5.81 15.00 -3.41
CA VAL A 218 7.11 14.44 -3.78
C VAL A 218 7.79 15.24 -4.89
N VAL A 219 7.04 15.73 -5.88
CA VAL A 219 7.60 16.63 -6.89
C VAL A 219 8.13 17.92 -6.27
N GLN A 220 7.43 18.49 -5.28
CA GLN A 220 7.91 19.69 -4.58
C GLN A 220 9.19 19.41 -3.77
N LEU A 221 9.28 18.23 -3.10
CA LEU A 221 10.49 17.81 -2.39
C LEU A 221 11.69 17.73 -3.35
N VAL A 222 11.51 17.13 -4.52
CA VAL A 222 12.58 17.02 -5.54
C VAL A 222 12.99 18.41 -6.03
N LYS A 223 12.03 19.31 -6.32
CA LYS A 223 12.31 20.68 -6.79
C LYS A 223 13.00 21.55 -5.75
N SER A 224 12.66 21.37 -4.48
CA SER A 224 13.28 22.10 -3.36
C SER A 224 14.64 21.54 -2.95
N LYS A 225 15.06 20.40 -3.52
CA LYS A 225 16.25 19.64 -3.09
C LYS A 225 16.25 19.34 -1.58
N THR A 226 15.07 19.19 -1.00
CA THR A 226 14.90 18.78 0.40
C THR A 226 14.89 17.26 0.46
N MET A 227 15.81 16.70 1.23
CA MET A 227 15.85 15.27 1.56
C MET A 227 15.27 15.05 2.94
#